data_80dc887adfd23af7d88f8b2667cb408a
#
_entry.id   80dc887adfd23af7d88f8b2667cb408a
#
_cell.length_a   1.000
_cell.length_b   1.000
_cell.length_c   1.000
_cell.angle_alpha   90.00
_cell.angle_beta   90.00
_cell.angle_gamma   90.00
#
_symmetry.space_group_name_H-M   'P 1'
#
loop_
_entity.id
_entity.type
_entity.pdbx_description
1 polymer ?
#
loop_
_entity_poly.entity_id
_entity_poly.type
_entity_poly.pdbx_seq_one_letter_code
_entity_poly.pdbx_strand_id
1 'polypeptide(L)'
;MPSNRTAALQLIGKIREGRALDTLLRQVHSAPAVASLTDSTGGSANNTLQAVGATNGSDQSAAINNNFADLSAKVNELITAFKTAGLLP
;
A
#
# COMPACT_ATOMS: atom_id res chain seq x y z
N MET A 1 1.38 3.37 -46.15
CA MET A 1 0.45 4.07 -45.24
C MET A 1 -0.80 3.24 -45.02
N PRO A 2 -1.29 3.09 -43.80
CA PRO A 2 -2.58 2.47 -43.59
C PRO A 2 -3.68 3.33 -44.24
N SER A 3 -4.71 2.70 -44.74
CA SER A 3 -5.87 3.42 -45.25
C SER A 3 -6.58 4.16 -44.13
N ASN A 4 -7.36 5.18 -44.45
CA ASN A 4 -8.15 5.91 -43.47
C ASN A 4 -9.11 4.98 -42.70
N ARG A 5 -9.62 3.95 -43.36
CA ARG A 5 -10.47 2.95 -42.73
C ARG A 5 -9.70 2.15 -41.67
N THR A 6 -8.47 1.72 -41.98
CA THR A 6 -7.62 0.99 -41.04
C THR A 6 -7.29 1.86 -39.84
N ALA A 7 -6.92 3.12 -40.08
CA ALA A 7 -6.65 4.07 -38.99
C ALA A 7 -7.87 4.29 -38.11
N ALA A 8 -9.07 4.41 -38.67
CA ALA A 8 -10.31 4.57 -37.92
C ALA A 8 -10.62 3.33 -37.08
N LEU A 9 -10.44 2.12 -37.61
CA LEU A 9 -10.65 0.87 -36.88
C LEU A 9 -9.67 0.71 -35.72
N GLN A 10 -8.41 1.09 -35.93
CA GLN A 10 -7.40 1.07 -34.88
C GLN A 10 -7.75 2.05 -33.76
N LEU A 11 -8.23 3.23 -34.10
CA LEU A 11 -8.63 4.23 -33.10
C LEU A 11 -9.84 3.75 -32.29
N ILE A 12 -10.83 3.13 -32.95
CA ILE A 12 -11.99 2.56 -32.26
C ILE A 12 -11.55 1.47 -31.29
N GLY A 13 -10.61 0.59 -31.69
CA GLY A 13 -10.05 -0.43 -30.82
C GLY A 13 -9.35 0.17 -29.60
N LYS A 14 -8.54 1.21 -29.80
CA LYS A 14 -7.86 1.91 -28.72
C LYS A 14 -8.85 2.58 -27.74
N ILE A 15 -9.92 3.15 -28.25
CA ILE A 15 -10.95 3.76 -27.41
C ILE A 15 -11.63 2.71 -26.53
N ARG A 16 -11.95 1.53 -27.08
CA ARG A 16 -12.54 0.44 -26.32
C ARG A 16 -11.59 -0.08 -25.23
N GLU A 17 -10.34 -0.28 -25.58
CA GLU A 17 -9.29 -0.67 -24.63
C GLU A 17 -9.12 0.39 -23.53
N GLY A 18 -9.12 1.66 -23.91
CA GLY A 18 -9.01 2.76 -22.97
C GLY A 18 -10.18 2.82 -21.98
N ARG A 19 -11.41 2.53 -22.43
CA ARG A 19 -12.58 2.47 -21.55
C ARG A 19 -12.49 1.31 -20.55
N ALA A 20 -12.02 0.16 -20.99
CA ALA A 20 -11.83 -1.00 -20.11
C ALA A 20 -10.75 -0.70 -19.05
N LEU A 21 -9.63 -0.11 -19.45
CA LEU A 21 -8.58 0.32 -18.54
C LEU A 21 -9.06 1.38 -17.56
N ASP A 22 -9.81 2.37 -18.04
CA ASP A 22 -10.38 3.42 -17.20
C ASP A 22 -11.33 2.84 -16.14
N THR A 23 -12.17 1.89 -16.53
CA THR A 23 -13.05 1.19 -15.59
C THR A 23 -12.26 0.45 -14.52
N LEU A 24 -11.21 -0.27 -14.91
CA LEU A 24 -10.35 -0.97 -13.97
C LEU A 24 -9.63 0.00 -13.03
N LEU A 25 -9.11 1.09 -13.55
CA LEU A 25 -8.44 2.12 -12.75
C LEU A 25 -9.40 2.78 -11.76
N ARG A 26 -10.64 3.03 -12.17
CA ARG A 26 -11.67 3.57 -11.27
C ARG A 26 -12.02 2.59 -10.16
N GLN A 27 -12.10 1.30 -10.46
CA GLN A 27 -12.36 0.26 -9.46
C GLN A 27 -11.23 0.21 -8.42
N VAL A 28 -9.98 0.30 -8.88
CA VAL A 28 -8.81 0.33 -7.99
C VAL A 28 -8.79 1.64 -7.21
N HIS A 29 -8.97 2.78 -7.87
CA HIS A 29 -8.95 4.09 -7.24
C HIS A 29 -10.19 4.39 -6.41
N SER A 30 -11.24 3.57 -6.49
CA SER A 30 -12.41 3.70 -5.61
C SER A 30 -12.16 3.12 -4.22
N ALA A 31 -11.03 2.41 -4.02
CA ALA A 31 -10.66 1.95 -2.70
C ALA A 31 -10.52 3.14 -1.74
N PRO A 32 -10.98 3.01 -0.49
CA PRO A 32 -10.83 4.09 0.47
C PRO A 32 -9.35 4.41 0.71
N ALA A 33 -9.08 5.69 0.97
CA ALA A 33 -7.76 6.08 1.41
C ALA A 33 -7.45 5.43 2.78
N VAL A 34 -6.23 4.97 2.93
CA VAL A 34 -5.76 4.40 4.20
C VAL A 34 -4.76 5.36 4.82
N ALA A 35 -5.10 5.86 6.00
CA ALA A 35 -4.21 6.75 6.74
C ALA A 35 -3.05 5.97 7.35
N SER A 36 -1.88 6.59 7.40
CA SER A 36 -0.72 6.03 8.09
C SER A 36 -0.97 5.95 9.58
N LEU A 37 -0.35 4.97 10.23
CA LEU A 37 -0.36 4.85 11.68
C LEU A 37 0.63 5.85 12.30
N THR A 38 0.20 6.42 13.42
CA THR A 38 1.11 7.21 14.26
C THR A 38 1.53 6.34 15.44
N ASP A 39 2.83 6.13 15.59
CA ASP A 39 3.36 5.38 16.73
C ASP A 39 3.73 6.35 17.85
N SER A 40 2.99 6.29 18.95
CA SER A 40 3.23 7.10 20.14
C SER A 40 3.77 6.25 21.30
N THR A 41 4.26 5.05 21.03
CA THR A 41 4.78 4.15 22.06
C THR A 41 6.16 4.54 22.59
N GLY A 42 6.89 5.37 21.83
CA GLY A 42 8.29 5.68 22.13
C GLY A 42 9.27 4.58 21.78
N GLY A 43 8.80 3.51 21.14
CA GLY A 43 9.67 2.43 20.68
C GLY A 43 10.45 2.78 19.42
N SER A 44 11.47 1.98 19.12
CA SER A 44 12.31 2.14 17.95
C SER A 44 12.13 0.95 17.01
N ALA A 45 11.88 1.26 15.73
CA ALA A 45 11.77 0.26 14.69
C ALA A 45 13.16 -0.14 14.19
N ASN A 46 13.38 -1.45 14.02
CA ASN A 46 14.64 -1.97 13.47
C ASN A 46 14.42 -3.13 12.50
N ASN A 47 13.19 -3.30 12.04
CA ASN A 47 12.77 -4.36 11.13
C ASN A 47 12.96 -5.78 11.71
N THR A 48 13.02 -5.90 13.03
CA THR A 48 13.15 -7.17 13.73
C THR A 48 12.20 -7.17 14.92
N LEU A 49 11.33 -8.16 14.99
CA LEU A 49 10.46 -8.34 16.15
C LEU A 49 11.23 -9.03 17.26
N GLN A 50 11.07 -8.52 18.48
CA GLN A 50 11.72 -9.03 19.65
C GLN A 50 10.81 -10.01 20.40
N ALA A 51 11.39 -11.06 20.96
CA ALA A 51 10.64 -11.94 21.84
C ALA A 51 10.26 -11.19 23.13
N VAL A 52 9.02 -11.37 23.56
CA VAL A 52 8.53 -10.87 24.85
C VAL A 52 8.52 -12.02 25.83
N GLY A 53 9.32 -11.93 26.89
CA GLY A 53 9.42 -12.99 27.87
C GLY A 53 8.17 -13.09 28.75
N ALA A 54 7.92 -14.28 29.27
CA ALA A 54 6.83 -14.56 30.17
C ALA A 54 7.24 -14.46 31.65
N THR A 55 8.44 -13.97 31.94
CA THR A 55 9.00 -13.91 33.31
C THR A 55 8.34 -12.80 34.09
N ASN A 56 7.77 -13.14 35.23
CA ASN A 56 7.19 -12.17 36.16
C ASN A 56 8.30 -11.28 36.75
N GLY A 57 8.01 -9.98 36.83
CA GLY A 57 8.92 -9.00 37.40
C GLY A 57 9.95 -8.43 36.46
N SER A 58 10.01 -8.89 35.20
CA SER A 58 10.82 -8.27 34.16
C SER A 58 10.03 -7.22 33.43
N ASP A 59 10.63 -6.04 33.21
CA ASP A 59 10.01 -4.99 32.41
C ASP A 59 10.18 -5.30 30.93
N GLN A 60 9.09 -5.66 30.27
CA GLN A 60 9.06 -5.96 28.83
C GLN A 60 8.55 -4.79 28.00
N SER A 61 8.36 -3.62 28.58
CA SER A 61 7.76 -2.47 27.89
C SER A 61 8.60 -2.05 26.67
N ALA A 62 9.93 -2.08 26.77
CA ALA A 62 10.79 -1.72 25.64
C ALA A 62 10.63 -2.69 24.47
N ALA A 63 10.62 -3.99 24.73
CA ALA A 63 10.41 -5.01 23.69
C ALA A 63 9.03 -4.87 23.04
N ILE A 64 7.99 -4.67 23.82
CA ILE A 64 6.62 -4.48 23.35
C ILE A 64 6.52 -3.22 22.49
N ASN A 65 7.02 -2.10 22.99
CA ASN A 65 6.95 -0.82 22.29
C ASN A 65 7.77 -0.85 20.99
N ASN A 66 8.93 -1.49 21.01
CA ASN A 66 9.74 -1.66 19.79
C ASN A 66 9.01 -2.52 18.77
N ASN A 67 8.33 -3.57 19.19
CA ASN A 67 7.53 -4.41 18.29
C ASN A 67 6.39 -3.62 17.66
N PHE A 68 5.69 -2.79 18.44
CA PHE A 68 4.68 -1.90 17.86
C PHE A 68 5.27 -0.89 16.88
N ALA A 69 6.44 -0.35 17.18
CA ALA A 69 7.14 0.55 16.27
C ALA A 69 7.47 -0.16 14.94
N ASP A 70 7.98 -1.39 15.01
CA ASP A 70 8.26 -2.19 13.81
C ASP A 70 7.01 -2.47 12.99
N LEU A 71 5.93 -2.89 13.64
CA LEU A 71 4.66 -3.17 12.96
C LEU A 71 4.07 -1.91 12.33
N SER A 72 4.09 -0.80 13.06
CA SER A 72 3.63 0.50 12.54
C SER A 72 4.44 0.93 11.32
N ALA A 73 5.76 0.83 11.38
CA ALA A 73 6.63 1.15 10.26
C ALA A 73 6.35 0.27 9.06
N LYS A 74 6.17 -1.04 9.27
CA LYS A 74 5.89 -1.99 8.18
C LYS A 74 4.53 -1.74 7.54
N VAL A 75 3.49 -1.47 8.34
CA VAL A 75 2.16 -1.13 7.82
C VAL A 75 2.22 0.15 6.98
N ASN A 76 2.91 1.18 7.46
CA ASN A 76 3.06 2.43 6.74
C ASN A 76 3.86 2.26 5.44
N GLU A 77 4.87 1.41 5.46
CA GLU A 77 5.66 1.04 4.29
C GLU A 77 4.78 0.36 3.23
N LEU A 78 3.91 -0.58 3.65
CA LEU A 78 2.97 -1.25 2.76
C LEU A 78 1.94 -0.27 2.19
N ILE A 79 1.41 0.64 3.00
CA ILE A 79 0.49 1.68 2.55
C ILE A 79 1.15 2.53 1.46
N THR A 80 2.39 2.95 1.68
CA THR A 80 3.15 3.74 0.72
C THR A 80 3.41 2.95 -0.57
N ALA A 81 3.78 1.68 -0.45
CA ALA A 81 4.00 0.81 -1.60
C ALA A 81 2.72 0.65 -2.44
N PHE A 82 1.58 0.47 -1.81
CA PHE A 82 0.30 0.37 -2.51
C PHE A 82 -0.10 1.67 -3.19
N LYS A 83 0.15 2.81 -2.56
CA LYS A 83 -0.08 4.12 -3.18
C LYS A 83 0.81 4.31 -4.40
N THR A 84 2.08 3.97 -4.29
CA THR A 84 3.04 4.05 -5.40
C THR A 84 2.65 3.13 -6.56
N ALA A 85 2.12 1.96 -6.25
CA ALA A 85 1.61 1.02 -7.24
C ALA A 85 0.26 1.42 -7.84
N GLY A 86 -0.38 2.46 -7.33
CA GLY A 86 -1.69 2.91 -7.80
C GLY A 86 -2.86 2.09 -7.28
N LEU A 87 -2.65 1.28 -6.26
CA LEU A 87 -3.70 0.44 -5.67
C LEU A 87 -4.54 1.20 -4.63
N LEU A 88 -3.97 2.24 -4.02
CA LEU A 88 -4.64 3.12 -3.06
C LEU A 88 -4.48 4.57 -3.49
N PRO A 89 -5.47 5.40 -3.15
CA PRO A 89 -5.38 6.85 -3.37
C PRO A 89 -4.25 7.48 -2.60
#